data_91672d590f00fcf319114183d262bdc9
#
_entry.id   91672d590f00fcf319114183d262bdc9
#
_cell.length_a   1.000
_cell.length_b   1.000
_cell.length_c   1.000
_cell.angle_alpha   90.00
_cell.angle_beta   90.00
_cell.angle_gamma   90.00
#
_symmetry.space_group_name_H-M   'P 1'
#
loop_
_entity.id
_entity.type
_entity.pdbx_description
1 polymer ?
#
loop_
_entity_poly.entity_id
_entity_poly.type
_entity_poly.pdbx_seq_one_letter_code
_entity_poly.pdbx_strand_id
1 'polypeptide(L)'
;VMQTLDGPMKSNGRSLLSLLFAALACTAQAADTTLPAGEYLAKGGWGSLIIQKAVNGQQSFSLESLGANGHSCSLDGSIRNGEANLREDWQEGVCNVKFKLQSNGIEVDNEQNESCRGYCGARASFGGSYLKPAAGCSTAALRQTRNRFKRLYDSKDYAGAERLLAPLLSDCKATLHWLEELATRNDLALTQAKLGQGKACRSTLESMIEDAKRYSGPQEDNTAICDSGDRYLPPADCDGYLRQVRAAKTNLGWCERAGG
;
A
#
# COMPACT_ATOMS: atom_id res chain seq x y z
N VAL A 1 85.08 27.05 -62.49
CA VAL A 1 84.13 27.94 -63.11
C VAL A 1 82.92 27.98 -62.21
N MET A 2 82.84 28.88 -61.27
CA MET A 2 82.01 30.10 -61.18
C MET A 2 80.53 29.89 -61.44
N GLN A 3 79.69 30.04 -60.43
CA GLN A 3 78.82 31.22 -60.22
C GLN A 3 78.00 31.12 -58.99
N THR A 4 78.06 32.16 -58.19
CA THR A 4 77.24 32.56 -57.09
C THR A 4 75.82 32.98 -57.60
N LEU A 5 74.76 32.75 -56.83
CA LEU A 5 73.64 33.67 -56.80
C LEU A 5 72.92 33.54 -55.42
N ASP A 6 72.95 34.67 -54.75
CA ASP A 6 72.18 34.95 -53.51
C ASP A 6 70.63 34.97 -53.79
N GLY A 7 69.85 34.53 -52.78
CA GLY A 7 68.47 34.77 -52.77
C GLY A 7 67.91 34.83 -51.31
N PRO A 8 67.04 35.76 -50.94
CA PRO A 8 66.86 36.18 -49.55
C PRO A 8 65.95 35.25 -48.73
N MET A 9 66.31 35.11 -47.49
CA MET A 9 65.62 34.40 -46.44
C MET A 9 64.24 35.04 -46.18
N LYS A 10 63.19 34.30 -46.39
CA LYS A 10 61.83 34.66 -45.91
C LYS A 10 61.59 34.06 -44.50
N SER A 11 61.46 34.94 -43.51
CA SER A 11 61.05 34.68 -42.18
C SER A 11 59.60 34.21 -42.17
N ASN A 12 59.35 32.95 -41.79
CA ASN A 12 58.00 32.46 -41.51
C ASN A 12 57.71 32.58 -40.00
N GLY A 13 56.97 33.60 -39.64
CA GLY A 13 56.45 33.75 -38.27
C GLY A 13 55.45 32.59 -37.93
N ARG A 14 55.85 31.77 -36.98
CA ARG A 14 54.94 30.80 -36.36
C ARG A 14 54.08 31.50 -35.39
N SER A 15 52.79 31.74 -35.78
CA SER A 15 51.71 32.10 -34.87
C SER A 15 51.39 30.89 -33.99
N LEU A 16 51.69 31.00 -32.71
CA LEU A 16 51.23 30.09 -31.67
C LEU A 16 49.74 30.44 -31.36
N LEU A 17 48.82 29.65 -31.94
CA LEU A 17 47.42 29.70 -31.61
C LEU A 17 47.21 28.95 -30.30
N SER A 18 47.13 29.67 -29.17
CA SER A 18 46.79 29.12 -27.86
C SER A 18 45.31 28.75 -27.85
N LEU A 19 45.04 27.46 -28.00
CA LEU A 19 43.70 26.88 -27.77
C LEU A 19 43.42 26.85 -26.24
N LEU A 20 42.66 27.83 -25.75
CA LEU A 20 42.03 27.76 -24.42
C LEU A 20 40.92 26.71 -24.49
N PHE A 21 41.17 25.54 -23.96
CA PHE A 21 40.15 24.57 -23.61
C PHE A 21 39.38 25.08 -22.36
N ALA A 22 38.22 25.70 -22.53
CA ALA A 22 37.30 25.95 -21.46
C ALA A 22 36.65 24.61 -21.08
N ALA A 23 37.11 23.99 -20.01
CA ALA A 23 36.47 22.83 -19.39
C ALA A 23 35.13 23.32 -18.77
N LEU A 24 34.00 23.10 -19.48
CA LEU A 24 32.68 23.19 -18.87
C LEU A 24 32.58 22.07 -17.83
N ALA A 25 32.79 22.39 -16.55
CA ALA A 25 32.41 21.55 -15.46
C ALA A 25 30.86 21.47 -15.44
N CYS A 26 30.27 20.41 -16.02
CA CYS A 26 28.88 20.05 -15.76
C CYS A 26 28.79 19.64 -14.29
N THR A 27 28.42 20.55 -13.41
CA THR A 27 27.94 20.22 -12.09
C THR A 27 26.62 19.48 -12.28
N ALA A 28 26.65 18.17 -12.21
CA ALA A 28 25.45 17.36 -12.05
C ALA A 28 24.82 17.78 -10.71
N GLN A 29 23.86 18.68 -10.75
CA GLN A 29 22.97 18.90 -9.63
C GLN A 29 22.22 17.58 -9.45
N ALA A 30 22.45 16.90 -8.33
CA ALA A 30 21.60 15.81 -7.89
C ALA A 30 20.17 16.38 -7.84
N ALA A 31 19.31 15.92 -8.75
CA ALA A 31 17.92 16.30 -8.73
C ALA A 31 17.37 15.88 -7.37
N ASP A 32 16.89 16.84 -6.61
CA ASP A 32 16.21 16.62 -5.32
C ASP A 32 15.06 15.66 -5.61
N THR A 33 15.19 14.40 -5.21
CA THR A 33 14.22 13.34 -5.56
C THR A 33 13.02 13.49 -4.64
N THR A 34 12.15 14.46 -4.96
CA THR A 34 10.88 14.62 -4.25
C THR A 34 9.93 13.52 -4.68
N LEU A 35 9.32 12.86 -3.69
CA LEU A 35 8.30 11.83 -3.91
C LEU A 35 6.95 12.50 -4.20
N PRO A 36 6.08 11.91 -5.02
CA PRO A 36 4.74 12.46 -5.22
C PRO A 36 3.97 12.47 -3.90
N ALA A 37 3.42 13.63 -3.55
CA ALA A 37 2.58 13.76 -2.36
C ALA A 37 1.25 13.03 -2.53
N GLY A 38 0.76 12.43 -1.45
CA GLY A 38 -0.51 11.70 -1.45
C GLY A 38 -0.54 10.56 -0.43
N GLU A 39 -1.65 9.85 -0.45
CA GLU A 39 -1.85 8.59 0.26
C GLU A 39 -1.41 7.42 -0.60
N TYR A 40 -0.71 6.48 0.02
CA TYR A 40 -0.32 5.20 -0.53
C TYR A 40 -0.73 4.11 0.45
N LEU A 41 -1.27 3.00 -0.04
CA LEU A 41 -1.71 1.89 0.77
C LEU A 41 -0.79 0.69 0.52
N ALA A 42 -0.42 0.00 1.58
CA ALA A 42 0.38 -1.21 1.48
C ALA A 42 -0.33 -2.23 0.59
N LYS A 43 0.42 -2.92 -0.26
CA LYS A 43 -0.10 -4.03 -1.05
C LYS A 43 -0.66 -5.11 -0.11
N GLY A 44 -1.97 -5.42 -0.25
CA GLY A 44 -2.70 -6.27 0.70
C GLY A 44 -3.34 -5.50 1.86
N GLY A 45 -3.28 -4.16 1.88
CA GLY A 45 -4.07 -3.32 2.78
C GLY A 45 -3.64 -3.29 4.25
N TRP A 46 -2.43 -3.79 4.55
CA TRP A 46 -1.95 -3.88 5.93
C TRP A 46 -1.31 -2.58 6.47
N GLY A 47 -1.25 -1.50 5.67
CA GLY A 47 -0.69 -0.22 6.13
C GLY A 47 -0.99 0.93 5.19
N SER A 48 -0.67 2.12 5.66
CA SER A 48 -0.80 3.36 4.91
C SER A 48 0.45 4.23 5.05
N LEU A 49 0.81 4.91 3.98
CA LEU A 49 1.88 5.90 3.92
C LEU A 49 1.29 7.20 3.36
N ILE A 50 1.39 8.27 4.11
CA ILE A 50 1.00 9.61 3.67
C ILE A 50 2.26 10.43 3.47
N ILE A 51 2.45 10.98 2.27
CA ILE A 51 3.53 11.90 1.96
C ILE A 51 2.94 13.28 1.72
N GLN A 52 3.43 14.28 2.43
CA GLN A 52 3.04 15.67 2.28
C GLN A 52 3.81 16.34 1.14
N LYS A 53 3.26 17.45 0.65
CA LYS A 53 3.98 18.27 -0.33
C LYS A 53 5.27 18.81 0.27
N ALA A 54 6.32 18.88 -0.54
CA ALA A 54 7.59 19.45 -0.09
C ALA A 54 7.45 20.94 0.28
N VAL A 55 8.06 21.29 1.41
CA VAL A 55 8.24 22.67 1.85
C VAL A 55 9.74 22.89 2.04
N ASN A 56 10.32 23.84 1.33
CA ASN A 56 11.76 24.11 1.34
C ASN A 56 12.64 22.85 1.07
N GLY A 57 12.24 22.03 0.10
CA GLY A 57 12.97 20.80 -0.26
C GLY A 57 12.81 19.63 0.72
N GLN A 58 12.01 19.77 1.77
CA GLN A 58 11.75 18.73 2.76
C GLN A 58 10.29 18.28 2.69
N GLN A 59 10.06 16.96 2.66
CA GLN A 59 8.73 16.38 2.75
C GLN A 59 8.52 15.76 4.12
N SER A 60 7.34 15.88 4.68
CA SER A 60 6.95 15.08 5.84
C SER A 60 6.19 13.83 5.39
N PHE A 61 6.31 12.78 6.18
CA PHE A 61 5.52 11.56 6.01
C PHE A 61 4.94 11.10 7.33
N SER A 62 3.88 10.28 7.22
CA SER A 62 3.33 9.47 8.30
C SER A 62 3.07 8.09 7.74
N LEU A 63 3.51 7.06 8.44
CA LEU A 63 3.36 5.67 8.07
C LEU A 63 2.78 4.88 9.23
N GLU A 64 1.70 4.17 8.95
CA GLU A 64 1.09 3.23 9.89
C GLU A 64 0.98 1.86 9.23
N SER A 65 1.24 0.81 9.98
CA SER A 65 1.05 -0.55 9.50
C SER A 65 0.52 -1.46 10.59
N LEU A 66 -0.16 -2.52 10.18
CA LEU A 66 -0.73 -3.55 11.02
C LEU A 66 0.03 -4.86 10.76
N GLY A 67 0.45 -5.50 11.83
CA GLY A 67 0.99 -6.85 11.82
C GLY A 67 0.05 -7.84 12.48
N ALA A 68 0.49 -9.08 12.53
CA ALA A 68 -0.29 -10.15 13.12
C ALA A 68 -0.62 -9.90 14.60
N ASN A 69 -1.80 -10.36 15.02
CA ASN A 69 -2.30 -10.24 16.40
C ASN A 69 -2.45 -8.78 16.89
N GLY A 70 -2.77 -7.84 16.00
CA GLY A 70 -3.02 -6.44 16.34
C GLY A 70 -1.76 -5.63 16.66
N HIS A 71 -0.56 -6.17 16.43
CA HIS A 71 0.65 -5.36 16.51
C HIS A 71 0.65 -4.31 15.40
N SER A 72 1.26 -3.15 15.66
CA SER A 72 1.34 -2.07 14.68
C SER A 72 2.71 -1.42 14.66
N CYS A 73 3.03 -0.75 13.56
CA CYS A 73 4.09 0.23 13.49
C CYS A 73 3.47 1.62 13.31
N SER A 74 4.10 2.62 13.89
CA SER A 74 3.75 4.02 13.68
C SER A 74 5.03 4.84 13.58
N LEU A 75 5.23 5.49 12.43
CA LEU A 75 6.40 6.32 12.13
C LEU A 75 5.94 7.61 11.50
N ASP A 76 6.53 8.69 11.92
CA ASP A 76 6.42 9.98 11.24
C ASP A 76 7.79 10.68 11.20
N GLY A 77 7.96 11.58 10.24
CA GLY A 77 9.23 12.26 10.10
C GLY A 77 9.36 13.03 8.81
N SER A 78 10.60 13.33 8.47
CA SER A 78 10.96 14.11 7.29
C SER A 78 11.81 13.31 6.33
N ILE A 79 11.45 13.40 5.05
CA ILE A 79 12.18 12.76 3.94
C ILE A 79 13.07 13.83 3.28
N ARG A 80 14.33 13.47 3.08
CA ARG A 80 15.29 14.21 2.25
C ARG A 80 15.97 13.24 1.30
N ASN A 81 15.99 13.54 0.02
CA ASN A 81 16.64 12.68 -1.01
C ASN A 81 16.16 11.22 -0.97
N GLY A 82 14.88 10.98 -0.66
CA GLY A 82 14.32 9.64 -0.58
C GLY A 82 14.62 8.88 0.72
N GLU A 83 15.18 9.52 1.73
CA GLU A 83 15.53 8.87 3.01
C GLU A 83 14.97 9.66 4.20
N ALA A 84 14.63 8.93 5.27
CA ALA A 84 14.32 9.50 6.58
C ALA A 84 15.21 8.85 7.65
N ASN A 85 15.72 9.68 8.55
CA ASN A 85 16.53 9.26 9.69
C ASN A 85 15.76 9.60 10.96
N LEU A 86 15.17 8.59 11.59
CA LEU A 86 14.35 8.74 12.78
C LEU A 86 15.17 8.43 14.02
N ARG A 87 15.04 9.27 15.02
CA ARG A 87 15.73 9.13 16.31
C ARG A 87 14.79 9.53 17.43
N GLU A 88 14.70 8.69 18.42
CA GLU A 88 13.98 8.94 19.66
C GLU A 88 14.95 8.96 20.85
N ASP A 89 14.68 9.78 21.86
CA ASP A 89 15.54 9.96 23.02
C ASP A 89 15.71 8.67 23.86
N TRP A 90 14.74 7.77 23.78
CA TRP A 90 14.72 6.49 24.51
C TRP A 90 15.40 5.34 23.76
N GLN A 91 15.86 5.56 22.51
CA GLN A 91 16.38 4.51 21.64
C GLN A 91 17.83 4.75 21.25
N GLU A 92 18.66 3.71 21.36
CA GLU A 92 20.01 3.76 20.79
C GLU A 92 19.97 3.58 19.27
N GLY A 93 20.73 4.43 18.58
CA GLY A 93 20.86 4.37 17.12
C GLY A 93 19.85 5.22 16.35
N VAL A 94 19.87 5.06 15.05
CA VAL A 94 19.03 5.78 14.09
C VAL A 94 18.27 4.78 13.24
N CYS A 95 16.96 4.90 13.16
CA CYS A 95 16.17 4.15 12.20
C CYS A 95 16.26 4.83 10.83
N ASN A 96 16.95 4.19 9.89
CA ASN A 96 17.05 4.65 8.52
C ASN A 96 15.94 4.02 7.69
N VAL A 97 15.11 4.85 7.08
CA VAL A 97 14.01 4.44 6.20
C VAL A 97 14.26 4.97 4.81
N LYS A 98 14.26 4.11 3.81
CA LYS A 98 14.43 4.49 2.40
C LYS A 98 13.11 4.39 1.67
N PHE A 99 12.84 5.40 0.85
CA PHE A 99 11.64 5.51 0.02
C PHE A 99 12.06 5.53 -1.45
N LYS A 100 11.69 4.50 -2.18
CA LYS A 100 12.04 4.34 -3.59
C LYS A 100 10.79 4.45 -4.44
N LEU A 101 10.75 5.46 -5.32
CA LEU A 101 9.65 5.62 -6.26
C LEU A 101 9.58 4.42 -7.20
N GLN A 102 8.38 3.86 -7.35
CA GLN A 102 8.04 2.79 -8.28
C GLN A 102 6.99 3.30 -9.29
N SER A 103 6.75 2.53 -10.35
CA SER A 103 5.78 2.90 -11.40
C SER A 103 4.35 3.12 -10.87
N ASN A 104 3.97 2.42 -9.80
CA ASN A 104 2.62 2.48 -9.22
C ASN A 104 2.62 2.71 -7.70
N GLY A 105 3.65 3.34 -7.16
CA GLY A 105 3.72 3.57 -5.72
C GLY A 105 5.11 3.85 -5.22
N ILE A 106 5.34 3.46 -3.98
CA ILE A 106 6.60 3.66 -3.26
C ILE A 106 6.98 2.36 -2.57
N GLU A 107 8.21 1.93 -2.77
CA GLU A 107 8.82 0.87 -1.95
C GLU A 107 9.45 1.52 -0.73
N VAL A 108 9.12 1.00 0.43
CA VAL A 108 9.68 1.42 1.72
C VAL A 108 10.61 0.33 2.22
N ASP A 109 11.86 0.68 2.44
CA ASP A 109 12.89 -0.23 2.96
C ASP A 109 13.43 0.32 4.27
N ASN A 110 13.55 -0.53 5.27
CA ASN A 110 14.10 -0.22 6.59
C ASN A 110 15.49 -0.85 6.81
N GLU A 111 16.10 -1.38 5.74
CA GLU A 111 17.41 -2.06 5.78
C GLU A 111 17.55 -3.12 6.89
N GLN A 112 16.42 -3.66 7.40
CA GLN A 112 16.34 -4.56 8.56
C GLN A 112 17.08 -4.00 9.78
N ASN A 113 17.10 -2.69 9.94
CA ASN A 113 17.80 -2.00 11.01
C ASN A 113 17.10 -2.24 12.36
N GLU A 114 17.85 -2.81 13.32
CA GLU A 114 17.36 -3.04 14.68
C GLU A 114 16.82 -1.76 15.35
N SER A 115 17.41 -0.60 15.06
CA SER A 115 16.92 0.69 15.55
C SER A 115 15.52 1.05 15.04
N CYS A 116 15.00 0.40 13.99
CA CYS A 116 13.64 0.60 13.51
C CYS A 116 12.61 -0.23 14.30
N ARG A 117 13.04 -1.22 15.07
CA ARG A 117 12.11 -2.09 15.82
C ARG A 117 11.35 -1.35 16.91
N GLY A 118 11.92 -0.27 17.46
CA GLY A 118 11.27 0.55 18.47
C GLY A 118 9.98 1.23 17.99
N TYR A 119 9.81 1.38 16.69
CA TYR A 119 8.59 1.95 16.08
C TYR A 119 7.51 0.91 15.82
N CYS A 120 7.76 -0.36 16.15
CA CYS A 120 6.89 -1.47 15.82
C CYS A 120 6.64 -2.38 17.03
N GLY A 121 5.42 -2.89 17.14
CA GLY A 121 5.16 -4.06 17.98
C GLY A 121 5.84 -5.31 17.41
N ALA A 122 6.04 -6.32 18.26
CA ALA A 122 6.88 -7.49 17.99
C ALA A 122 6.55 -8.28 16.70
N ARG A 123 5.32 -8.19 16.20
CA ARG A 123 4.84 -8.92 15.01
C ARG A 123 4.40 -7.98 13.88
N ALA A 124 4.84 -6.74 13.91
CA ALA A 124 4.59 -5.77 12.87
C ALA A 124 5.88 -5.39 12.14
N SER A 125 5.74 -5.00 10.89
CA SER A 125 6.79 -4.39 10.09
C SER A 125 6.16 -3.33 9.19
N PHE A 126 6.97 -2.40 8.69
CA PHE A 126 6.49 -1.34 7.80
C PHE A 126 7.17 -1.36 6.43
N GLY A 127 8.19 -2.18 6.23
CA GLY A 127 8.86 -2.32 4.94
C GLY A 127 7.98 -3.01 3.91
N GLY A 128 8.03 -2.57 2.65
CA GLY A 128 7.30 -3.17 1.53
C GLY A 128 6.71 -2.17 0.55
N SER A 129 5.90 -2.68 -0.37
CA SER A 129 5.31 -1.89 -1.46
C SER A 129 4.03 -1.17 -1.01
N TYR A 130 4.04 0.14 -1.10
CA TYR A 130 2.89 1.02 -0.87
C TYR A 130 2.40 1.55 -2.21
N LEU A 131 1.22 1.12 -2.61
CA LEU A 131 0.65 1.41 -3.92
C LEU A 131 -0.19 2.70 -3.86
N LYS A 132 -0.18 3.47 -4.94
CA LYS A 132 -1.15 4.55 -5.10
C LYS A 132 -2.54 3.92 -5.23
N PRO A 133 -3.51 4.24 -4.34
CA PRO A 133 -4.82 3.63 -4.42
C PRO A 133 -5.53 4.00 -5.71
N ALA A 134 -6.25 3.05 -6.28
CA ALA A 134 -7.14 3.31 -7.41
C ALA A 134 -8.25 4.30 -7.02
N ALA A 135 -8.91 4.87 -8.01
CA ALA A 135 -10.02 5.79 -7.78
C ALA A 135 -11.10 5.11 -6.91
N GLY A 136 -11.49 5.74 -5.81
CA GLY A 136 -12.45 5.17 -4.86
C GLY A 136 -11.86 4.24 -3.79
N CYS A 137 -10.55 3.92 -3.84
CA CYS A 137 -9.92 2.97 -2.92
C CYS A 137 -9.05 3.64 -1.82
N SER A 138 -9.02 4.96 -1.75
CA SER A 138 -8.36 5.64 -0.61
C SER A 138 -9.08 5.35 0.71
N THR A 139 -8.40 5.46 1.83
CA THR A 139 -9.01 5.25 3.17
C THR A 139 -10.26 6.10 3.38
N ALA A 140 -10.20 7.38 2.96
CA ALA A 140 -11.34 8.29 3.06
C ALA A 140 -12.50 7.85 2.14
N ALA A 141 -12.21 7.43 0.90
CA ALA A 141 -13.22 6.97 -0.06
C ALA A 141 -13.89 5.67 0.40
N LEU A 142 -13.13 4.70 0.91
CA LEU A 142 -13.68 3.45 1.45
C LEU A 142 -14.63 3.72 2.63
N ARG A 143 -14.23 4.60 3.56
CA ARG A 143 -15.10 5.02 4.67
C ARG A 143 -16.39 5.69 4.18
N GLN A 144 -16.28 6.58 3.20
CA GLN A 144 -17.45 7.24 2.59
C GLN A 144 -18.37 6.22 1.90
N THR A 145 -17.80 5.26 1.17
CA THR A 145 -18.53 4.19 0.50
C THR A 145 -19.30 3.33 1.50
N ARG A 146 -18.69 2.94 2.63
CA ARG A 146 -19.40 2.18 3.69
C ARG A 146 -20.55 2.95 4.30
N ASN A 147 -20.37 4.24 4.59
CA ASN A 147 -21.43 5.09 5.12
C ASN A 147 -22.59 5.24 4.12
N ARG A 148 -22.27 5.33 2.81
CA ARG A 148 -23.29 5.39 1.76
C ARG A 148 -23.98 4.05 1.59
N PHE A 149 -23.24 2.95 1.60
CA PHE A 149 -23.80 1.60 1.58
C PHE A 149 -24.83 1.40 2.68
N LYS A 150 -24.48 1.72 3.93
CA LYS A 150 -25.39 1.60 5.06
C LYS A 150 -26.68 2.36 4.81
N ARG A 151 -26.64 3.60 4.34
CA ARG A 151 -27.85 4.38 4.03
C ARG A 151 -28.72 3.75 2.94
N LEU A 152 -28.10 3.28 1.85
CA LEU A 152 -28.81 2.61 0.75
C LEU A 152 -29.47 1.31 1.24
N TYR A 153 -28.74 0.52 2.01
CA TYR A 153 -29.25 -0.73 2.56
C TYR A 153 -30.41 -0.49 3.53
N ASP A 154 -30.28 0.46 4.45
CA ASP A 154 -31.32 0.82 5.41
C ASP A 154 -32.61 1.38 4.71
N SER A 155 -32.44 2.10 3.61
CA SER A 155 -33.55 2.59 2.77
C SER A 155 -34.11 1.52 1.81
N LYS A 156 -33.56 0.29 1.82
CA LYS A 156 -33.91 -0.82 0.94
C LYS A 156 -33.61 -0.60 -0.56
N ASP A 157 -32.75 0.37 -0.88
CA ASP A 157 -32.19 0.50 -2.23
C ASP A 157 -31.04 -0.51 -2.42
N TYR A 158 -31.42 -1.78 -2.45
CA TYR A 158 -30.46 -2.88 -2.57
C TYR A 158 -29.72 -2.86 -3.91
N ALA A 159 -30.38 -2.42 -4.98
CA ALA A 159 -29.73 -2.28 -6.28
C ALA A 159 -28.65 -1.17 -6.28
N GLY A 160 -28.90 -0.06 -5.61
CA GLY A 160 -27.92 1.00 -5.38
C GLY A 160 -26.77 0.54 -4.49
N ALA A 161 -27.08 -0.24 -3.44
CA ALA A 161 -26.09 -0.82 -2.52
C ALA A 161 -25.17 -1.82 -3.23
N GLU A 162 -25.69 -2.70 -4.08
CA GLU A 162 -24.91 -3.66 -4.87
C GLU A 162 -23.97 -2.93 -5.84
N ARG A 163 -24.48 -1.97 -6.62
CA ARG A 163 -23.65 -1.19 -7.56
C ARG A 163 -22.53 -0.42 -6.87
N LEU A 164 -22.70 -0.09 -5.59
CA LEU A 164 -21.68 0.59 -4.80
C LEU A 164 -20.59 -0.35 -4.28
N LEU A 165 -20.95 -1.58 -3.84
CA LEU A 165 -20.02 -2.50 -3.21
C LEU A 165 -19.27 -3.40 -4.21
N ALA A 166 -19.93 -3.86 -5.27
CA ALA A 166 -19.35 -4.83 -6.18
C ALA A 166 -18.00 -4.37 -6.78
N PRO A 167 -17.83 -3.10 -7.20
CA PRO A 167 -16.55 -2.62 -7.73
C PRO A 167 -15.41 -2.64 -6.70
N LEU A 168 -15.68 -2.55 -5.40
CA LEU A 168 -14.62 -2.53 -4.38
C LEU A 168 -13.80 -3.81 -4.39
N LEU A 169 -14.43 -4.96 -4.63
CA LEU A 169 -13.77 -6.27 -4.65
C LEU A 169 -12.82 -6.44 -5.85
N SER A 170 -13.08 -5.75 -6.97
CA SER A 170 -12.20 -5.75 -8.13
C SER A 170 -11.18 -4.62 -8.09
N ASP A 171 -11.64 -3.41 -7.91
CA ASP A 171 -10.85 -2.19 -8.11
C ASP A 171 -9.90 -1.93 -6.95
N CYS A 172 -10.30 -2.29 -5.72
CA CYS A 172 -9.49 -2.08 -4.51
C CYS A 172 -8.72 -3.35 -4.07
N LYS A 173 -8.82 -4.45 -4.80
CA LYS A 173 -8.24 -5.76 -4.42
C LYS A 173 -6.76 -5.67 -3.99
N ALA A 174 -5.98 -4.85 -4.67
CA ALA A 174 -4.54 -4.75 -4.40
C ALA A 174 -4.21 -4.09 -3.05
N THR A 175 -5.12 -3.27 -2.52
CA THR A 175 -4.92 -2.43 -1.34
C THR A 175 -6.00 -2.60 -0.28
N LEU A 176 -6.93 -3.51 -0.48
CA LEU A 176 -7.96 -3.82 0.52
C LEU A 176 -7.42 -4.86 1.50
N HIS A 177 -7.54 -4.56 2.80
CA HIS A 177 -7.18 -5.51 3.85
C HIS A 177 -8.08 -6.74 3.78
N TRP A 178 -7.52 -7.92 4.00
CA TRP A 178 -8.25 -9.18 3.82
C TRP A 178 -9.52 -9.31 4.67
N LEU A 179 -9.53 -8.82 5.92
CA LEU A 179 -10.74 -8.79 6.76
C LEU A 179 -11.79 -7.82 6.21
N GLU A 180 -11.35 -6.71 5.62
CA GLU A 180 -12.20 -5.75 4.98
C GLU A 180 -12.81 -6.29 3.67
N GLU A 181 -12.04 -7.09 2.92
CA GLU A 181 -12.54 -7.82 1.76
C GLU A 181 -13.65 -8.79 2.18
N LEU A 182 -13.42 -9.60 3.22
CA LEU A 182 -14.42 -10.55 3.72
C LEU A 182 -15.68 -9.85 4.24
N ALA A 183 -15.55 -8.73 4.93
CA ALA A 183 -16.68 -7.91 5.37
C ALA A 183 -17.47 -7.36 4.17
N THR A 184 -16.77 -6.86 3.15
CA THR A 184 -17.40 -6.36 1.91
C THR A 184 -18.13 -7.48 1.16
N ARG A 185 -17.56 -8.69 1.11
CA ARG A 185 -18.21 -9.88 0.54
C ARG A 185 -19.50 -10.25 1.31
N ASN A 186 -19.46 -10.21 2.63
CA ASN A 186 -20.65 -10.47 3.46
C ASN A 186 -21.77 -9.45 3.20
N ASP A 187 -21.44 -8.17 3.16
CA ASP A 187 -22.41 -7.10 2.89
C ASP A 187 -22.98 -7.20 1.47
N LEU A 188 -22.15 -7.49 0.48
CA LEU A 188 -22.56 -7.68 -0.91
C LEU A 188 -23.45 -8.92 -1.06
N ALA A 189 -23.08 -10.04 -0.48
CA ALA A 189 -23.85 -11.27 -0.54
C ALA A 189 -25.25 -11.10 0.08
N LEU A 190 -25.33 -10.46 1.26
CA LEU A 190 -26.60 -10.16 1.89
C LEU A 190 -27.47 -9.24 1.00
N THR A 191 -26.85 -8.26 0.35
CA THR A 191 -27.55 -7.35 -0.58
C THR A 191 -28.08 -8.13 -1.80
N GLN A 192 -27.28 -9.02 -2.38
CA GLN A 192 -27.68 -9.89 -3.48
C GLN A 192 -28.82 -10.84 -3.09
N ALA A 193 -28.79 -11.39 -1.87
CA ALA A 193 -29.91 -12.17 -1.36
C ALA A 193 -31.21 -11.37 -1.30
N LYS A 194 -31.15 -10.09 -0.85
CA LYS A 194 -32.33 -9.20 -0.84
C LYS A 194 -32.86 -8.87 -2.23
N LEU A 195 -32.03 -8.98 -3.26
CA LEU A 195 -32.40 -8.81 -4.67
C LEU A 195 -32.89 -10.13 -5.34
N GLY A 196 -32.97 -11.24 -4.60
CA GLY A 196 -33.34 -12.53 -5.18
C GLY A 196 -32.22 -13.20 -6.00
N GLN A 197 -30.97 -12.73 -5.86
CA GLN A 197 -29.82 -13.19 -6.63
C GLN A 197 -29.06 -14.32 -5.90
N GLY A 198 -29.74 -15.42 -5.56
CA GLY A 198 -29.19 -16.49 -4.70
C GLY A 198 -27.87 -17.09 -5.21
N LYS A 199 -27.71 -17.28 -6.53
CA LYS A 199 -26.47 -17.80 -7.13
C LYS A 199 -25.30 -16.80 -6.96
N ALA A 200 -25.52 -15.52 -7.24
CA ALA A 200 -24.51 -14.47 -7.07
C ALA A 200 -24.11 -14.34 -5.60
N CYS A 201 -25.09 -14.32 -4.69
CA CYS A 201 -24.90 -14.31 -3.25
C CYS A 201 -23.95 -15.44 -2.80
N ARG A 202 -24.20 -16.68 -3.21
CA ARG A 202 -23.37 -17.83 -2.86
C ARG A 202 -21.96 -17.71 -3.46
N SER A 203 -21.83 -17.29 -4.71
CA SER A 203 -20.53 -17.10 -5.36
C SER A 203 -19.70 -16.01 -4.67
N THR A 204 -20.33 -14.94 -4.20
CA THR A 204 -19.65 -13.86 -3.46
C THR A 204 -19.04 -14.37 -2.14
N LEU A 205 -19.63 -15.40 -1.51
CA LEU A 205 -19.15 -16.00 -0.26
C LEU A 205 -18.23 -17.20 -0.44
N GLU A 206 -17.90 -17.60 -1.68
CA GLU A 206 -17.21 -18.86 -1.99
C GLU A 206 -15.99 -19.12 -1.10
N SER A 207 -15.15 -18.12 -0.87
CA SER A 207 -13.94 -18.25 -0.05
C SER A 207 -14.19 -18.58 1.42
N MET A 208 -15.42 -18.42 1.91
CA MET A 208 -15.81 -18.67 3.31
C MET A 208 -16.75 -19.86 3.50
N ILE A 209 -17.23 -20.50 2.41
CA ILE A 209 -18.27 -21.52 2.48
C ILE A 209 -17.88 -22.70 3.35
N GLU A 210 -16.69 -23.24 3.17
CA GLU A 210 -16.26 -24.44 3.90
C GLU A 210 -16.09 -24.15 5.40
N ASP A 211 -15.53 -23.01 5.74
CA ASP A 211 -15.39 -22.58 7.14
C ASP A 211 -16.75 -22.24 7.76
N ALA A 212 -17.64 -21.63 6.98
CA ALA A 212 -19.02 -21.37 7.42
C ALA A 212 -19.82 -22.66 7.72
N LYS A 213 -19.60 -23.74 6.97
CA LYS A 213 -20.19 -25.07 7.26
C LYS A 213 -19.64 -25.65 8.56
N ARG A 214 -18.34 -25.49 8.82
CA ARG A 214 -17.64 -25.99 10.02
C ARG A 214 -17.97 -25.21 11.28
N TYR A 215 -18.39 -23.94 11.14
CA TYR A 215 -18.70 -23.07 12.27
C TYR A 215 -19.89 -23.61 13.07
N SER A 216 -19.67 -23.94 14.35
CA SER A 216 -20.66 -24.66 15.20
C SER A 216 -21.58 -23.72 15.97
N GLY A 217 -21.22 -22.44 16.16
CA GLY A 217 -22.01 -21.44 16.88
C GLY A 217 -21.16 -20.50 17.71
N PRO A 218 -21.75 -19.42 18.23
CA PRO A 218 -20.98 -18.39 18.94
C PRO A 218 -20.50 -18.82 20.33
N GLN A 219 -21.08 -19.86 20.91
CA GLN A 219 -20.70 -20.42 22.22
C GLN A 219 -19.68 -21.56 22.10
N GLU A 220 -19.47 -22.08 20.89
CA GLU A 220 -18.58 -23.18 20.64
C GLU A 220 -17.16 -22.69 20.35
N ASP A 221 -16.16 -23.51 20.68
CA ASP A 221 -14.79 -23.26 20.29
C ASP A 221 -14.60 -23.54 18.79
N ASN A 222 -14.44 -22.46 18.02
CA ASN A 222 -14.24 -22.52 16.58
C ASN A 222 -12.77 -22.24 16.19
N THR A 223 -11.83 -22.20 17.14
CA THR A 223 -10.42 -21.87 16.86
C THR A 223 -9.74 -22.82 15.88
N ALA A 224 -10.20 -24.09 15.81
CA ALA A 224 -9.77 -25.06 14.79
C ALA A 224 -10.02 -24.59 13.32
N ILE A 225 -10.92 -23.62 13.12
CA ILE A 225 -11.12 -22.99 11.79
C ILE A 225 -9.94 -22.08 11.45
N CYS A 226 -9.31 -21.49 12.47
CA CYS A 226 -8.15 -20.60 12.33
C CYS A 226 -6.82 -21.34 12.18
N ASP A 227 -6.78 -22.62 12.57
CA ASP A 227 -5.63 -23.51 12.45
C ASP A 227 -6.02 -24.72 11.57
N SER A 228 -6.04 -24.52 10.27
CA SER A 228 -6.44 -25.54 9.31
C SER A 228 -5.43 -25.65 8.17
N GLY A 229 -4.62 -26.71 8.23
CA GLY A 229 -3.65 -27.01 7.18
C GLY A 229 -2.59 -25.91 7.02
N ASP A 230 -2.63 -25.19 5.92
CA ASP A 230 -1.64 -24.15 5.59
C ASP A 230 -1.94 -22.78 6.23
N ARG A 231 -3.02 -22.68 7.01
CA ARG A 231 -3.42 -21.41 7.63
C ARG A 231 -3.33 -21.49 9.15
N TYR A 232 -2.55 -20.58 9.71
CA TYR A 232 -2.57 -20.26 11.14
C TYR A 232 -2.87 -18.76 11.33
N LEU A 233 -3.95 -18.46 12.03
CA LEU A 233 -4.30 -17.10 12.42
C LEU A 233 -4.05 -16.90 13.91
N PRO A 234 -3.24 -15.91 14.31
CA PRO A 234 -3.09 -15.52 15.71
C PRO A 234 -4.44 -15.09 16.32
N PRO A 235 -4.59 -15.11 17.68
CA PRO A 235 -5.88 -14.93 18.34
C PRO A 235 -6.71 -13.72 17.86
N ALA A 236 -6.14 -12.53 17.78
CA ALA A 236 -6.90 -11.34 17.34
C ALA A 236 -7.34 -11.41 15.87
N ASP A 237 -6.50 -12.00 15.00
CA ASP A 237 -6.82 -12.21 13.60
C ASP A 237 -7.88 -13.31 13.44
N CYS A 238 -7.77 -14.37 14.26
CA CYS A 238 -8.76 -15.44 14.35
C CYS A 238 -10.14 -14.88 14.76
N ASP A 239 -10.21 -14.08 15.80
CA ASP A 239 -11.44 -13.42 16.23
C ASP A 239 -12.05 -12.58 15.11
N GLY A 240 -11.21 -11.82 14.40
CA GLY A 240 -11.61 -11.05 13.21
C GLY A 240 -12.23 -11.94 12.13
N TYR A 241 -11.55 -13.04 11.82
CA TYR A 241 -11.97 -14.01 10.82
C TYR A 241 -13.26 -14.72 11.19
N LEU A 242 -13.37 -15.24 12.42
CA LEU A 242 -14.56 -15.95 12.89
C LEU A 242 -15.81 -15.07 12.87
N ARG A 243 -15.67 -13.76 13.10
CA ARG A 243 -16.79 -12.82 12.89
C ARG A 243 -17.29 -12.83 11.43
N GLN A 244 -16.39 -12.89 10.46
CA GLN A 244 -16.73 -12.94 9.03
C GLN A 244 -17.32 -14.29 8.65
N VAL A 245 -16.76 -15.39 9.15
CA VAL A 245 -17.27 -16.76 8.94
C VAL A 245 -18.69 -16.92 9.49
N ARG A 246 -18.94 -16.40 10.69
CA ARG A 246 -20.28 -16.39 11.31
C ARG A 246 -21.29 -15.61 10.45
N ALA A 247 -20.90 -14.43 9.95
CA ALA A 247 -21.74 -13.64 9.06
C ALA A 247 -22.02 -14.39 7.75
N ALA A 248 -20.99 -15.01 7.17
CA ALA A 248 -21.11 -15.82 5.96
C ALA A 248 -22.07 -17.01 6.15
N LYS A 249 -22.01 -17.71 7.29
CA LYS A 249 -22.96 -18.79 7.62
C LYS A 249 -24.41 -18.30 7.60
N THR A 250 -24.66 -17.16 8.23
CA THR A 250 -25.99 -16.55 8.25
C THR A 250 -26.45 -16.16 6.83
N ASN A 251 -25.54 -15.53 6.07
CA ASN A 251 -25.82 -15.08 4.71
C ASN A 251 -26.04 -16.22 3.72
N LEU A 252 -25.36 -17.37 3.86
CA LEU A 252 -25.61 -18.57 3.05
C LEU A 252 -27.05 -19.04 3.17
N GLY A 253 -27.64 -19.03 4.37
CA GLY A 253 -29.06 -19.33 4.54
C GLY A 253 -30.00 -18.32 3.85
N TRP A 254 -29.58 -17.06 3.69
CA TRP A 254 -30.31 -16.07 2.87
C TRP A 254 -30.13 -16.34 1.37
N CYS A 255 -28.92 -16.72 0.92
CA CYS A 255 -28.66 -17.06 -0.48
C CYS A 255 -29.53 -18.23 -0.96
N GLU A 256 -29.70 -19.26 -0.10
CA GLU A 256 -30.53 -20.43 -0.39
C GLU A 256 -32.00 -20.05 -0.58
N ARG A 257 -32.55 -19.22 0.32
CA ARG A 257 -33.94 -18.74 0.21
C ARG A 257 -34.17 -17.83 -0.99
N ALA A 258 -33.16 -17.12 -1.44
CA ALA A 258 -33.23 -16.21 -2.59
C ALA A 258 -33.08 -16.92 -3.93
N GLY A 259 -32.64 -18.17 -3.96
CA GLY A 259 -32.42 -18.98 -5.17
C GLY A 259 -33.50 -20.02 -5.43
N GLY A 260 -34.52 -20.14 -4.53
CA GLY A 260 -35.62 -21.12 -4.60
C GLY A 260 -36.82 -20.64 -5.41
#